data_e0d62ddb316953e8d4d15113c25527fc
#
_entry.id   e0d62ddb316953e8d4d15113c25527fc
#
_cell.length_a   1.000
_cell.length_b   1.000
_cell.length_c   1.000
_cell.angle_alpha   90.00
_cell.angle_beta   90.00
_cell.angle_gamma   90.00
#
_symmetry.space_group_name_H-M   'P 1'
#
loop_
_entity.id
_entity.type
_entity.pdbx_description
1 polymer ?
#
loop_
_entity_poly.entity_id
_entity_poly.type
_entity_poly.pdbx_seq_one_letter_code
_entity_poly.pdbx_strand_id
1 'polypeptide(L)'
;MNSIARRSAVSVAGLLVAGGVLAGAGTAAQAAPTESTLTVAPPPAPPAEDKRVLEHDYQRQPNGYYCAPAATRIALTTQGEAPSQKEVARKLGTTVDGTDSVDQTTRVLNEVTGGGYETTKISEETAKPEQVDKLRADVIEAVDAKRGVVANTIGTGVDTTGEPHPFPGGHYVSVVGYRDGGEEMKVADPYDPEQHYWMSDDKLGDWIAQRGYSS
;
A
#
# COMPACT_ATOMS: atom_id res chain seq x y z
N MET A 1 15.60 41.21 12.78
CA MET A 1 14.71 42.19 12.12
C MET A 1 13.45 41.43 11.78
N ASN A 2 12.45 41.50 12.68
CA ASN A 2 11.17 42.21 12.58
C ASN A 2 10.34 41.71 11.37
N SER A 3 9.15 41.29 11.44
CA SER A 3 7.94 41.46 12.31
C SER A 3 6.79 40.83 11.49
N ILE A 4 5.65 40.47 11.84
CA ILE A 4 4.64 40.75 12.88
C ILE A 4 3.42 39.87 12.55
N ALA A 5 2.84 39.29 13.56
CA ALA A 5 1.53 38.62 13.53
C ALA A 5 0.39 39.61 13.22
N ARG A 6 -0.71 39.18 12.62
CA ARG A 6 -2.03 39.81 12.76
C ARG A 6 -3.13 38.77 12.97
N ARG A 7 -3.63 38.76 14.19
CA ARG A 7 -4.91 38.18 14.57
C ARG A 7 -6.00 39.20 14.25
N SER A 8 -7.14 38.76 13.74
CA SER A 8 -8.37 39.56 13.70
C SER A 8 -9.49 38.75 14.35
N ALA A 9 -9.88 39.20 15.53
CA ALA A 9 -11.10 38.81 16.21
C ALA A 9 -12.22 39.79 15.76
N VAL A 10 -13.40 39.29 15.44
CA VAL A 10 -14.60 40.11 15.27
C VAL A 10 -15.62 39.64 16.30
N SER A 11 -15.85 40.51 17.28
CA SER A 11 -16.96 40.42 18.22
C SER A 11 -18.13 41.20 17.65
N VAL A 12 -19.34 40.65 17.71
CA VAL A 12 -20.57 41.44 17.52
C VAL A 12 -21.42 41.33 18.79
N ALA A 13 -21.55 42.43 19.43
CA ALA A 13 -22.34 42.64 20.64
C ALA A 13 -23.84 42.80 20.31
N GLY A 14 -24.65 42.32 21.24
CA GLY A 14 -26.10 42.35 21.15
C GLY A 14 -26.73 43.71 21.44
N LEU A 15 -27.97 43.82 21.11
CA LEU A 15 -28.82 44.92 21.58
C LEU A 15 -30.18 44.39 22.06
N LEU A 16 -30.42 44.54 23.36
CA LEU A 16 -31.70 44.35 24.02
C LEU A 16 -32.58 45.58 23.80
N VAL A 17 -33.83 45.39 23.40
CA VAL A 17 -34.87 46.39 23.58
C VAL A 17 -36.09 45.75 24.26
N ALA A 18 -36.35 46.21 25.45
CA ALA A 18 -37.56 45.92 26.20
C ALA A 18 -38.64 46.93 25.85
N GLY A 19 -39.85 46.50 25.66
CA GLY A 19 -41.05 47.37 25.56
C GLY A 19 -42.30 46.54 25.74
N GLY A 20 -42.89 46.62 26.93
CA GLY A 20 -44.19 46.04 27.23
C GLY A 20 -45.36 46.93 26.77
N VAL A 21 -46.54 46.34 26.67
CA VAL A 21 -47.82 46.81 27.24
C VAL A 21 -49.00 45.93 26.77
N LEU A 22 -49.76 45.54 27.69
CA LEU A 22 -51.01 44.85 27.94
C LEU A 22 -52.18 44.91 26.91
N ALA A 23 -52.94 43.82 26.98
CA ALA A 23 -54.36 43.60 26.98
C ALA A 23 -55.08 43.40 25.63
N GLY A 24 -55.81 42.29 25.57
CA GLY A 24 -56.91 42.06 24.63
C GLY A 24 -57.21 40.57 24.44
N ALA A 25 -58.24 40.05 25.11
CA ALA A 25 -58.76 38.70 24.97
C ALA A 25 -59.34 38.45 23.56
N GLY A 26 -58.98 37.26 22.99
CA GLY A 26 -59.60 36.80 21.75
C GLY A 26 -59.07 35.38 21.43
N THR A 27 -59.87 34.37 21.83
CA THR A 27 -59.62 32.98 21.53
C THR A 27 -59.89 32.73 20.04
N ALA A 28 -58.82 32.45 19.29
CA ALA A 28 -58.90 31.68 18.07
C ALA A 28 -57.63 30.80 18.00
N ALA A 29 -57.80 29.53 18.27
CA ALA A 29 -56.77 28.55 18.06
C ALA A 29 -56.57 28.32 16.56
N GLN A 30 -55.57 28.97 15.98
CA GLN A 30 -55.07 28.62 14.69
C GLN A 30 -53.82 27.72 14.89
N ALA A 31 -54.00 26.45 14.55
CA ALA A 31 -52.88 25.53 14.45
C ALA A 31 -51.96 26.05 13.35
N ALA A 32 -50.77 26.51 13.71
CA ALA A 32 -49.69 26.76 12.77
C ALA A 32 -49.23 25.42 12.15
N PRO A 33 -49.01 25.33 10.84
CA PRO A 33 -48.39 24.17 10.25
C PRO A 33 -46.97 24.07 10.77
N THR A 34 -46.67 22.98 11.46
CA THR A 34 -45.29 22.60 11.82
C THR A 34 -44.60 22.19 10.55
N GLU A 35 -43.87 23.08 9.92
CA GLU A 35 -42.92 22.68 8.87
C GLU A 35 -41.86 21.81 9.53
N SER A 36 -42.03 20.49 9.39
CA SER A 36 -40.95 19.54 9.67
C SER A 36 -39.87 19.74 8.60
N THR A 37 -38.87 20.55 8.90
CA THR A 37 -37.63 20.57 8.14
C THR A 37 -36.98 19.20 8.27
N LEU A 38 -37.17 18.36 7.25
CA LEU A 38 -36.39 17.11 7.10
C LEU A 38 -34.93 17.51 6.93
N THR A 39 -34.18 17.46 8.02
CA THR A 39 -32.72 17.58 7.96
C THR A 39 -32.23 16.30 7.30
N VAL A 40 -31.97 16.35 5.98
CA VAL A 40 -31.30 15.28 5.26
C VAL A 40 -29.89 15.21 5.85
N ALA A 41 -29.56 14.10 6.50
CA ALA A 41 -28.20 13.84 6.95
C ALA A 41 -27.25 13.89 5.74
N PRO A 42 -26.06 14.50 5.87
CA PRO A 42 -25.09 14.46 4.79
C PRO A 42 -24.79 13.01 4.42
N PRO A 43 -24.55 12.72 3.12
CA PRO A 43 -24.18 11.37 2.71
C PRO A 43 -22.95 10.93 3.51
N PRO A 44 -22.84 9.64 3.85
CA PRO A 44 -21.66 9.12 4.51
C PRO A 44 -20.42 9.47 3.68
N ALA A 45 -19.36 9.91 4.36
CA ALA A 45 -18.07 10.14 3.72
C ALA A 45 -17.67 8.86 2.97
N PRO A 46 -17.09 8.96 1.76
CA PRO A 46 -16.54 7.78 1.09
C PRO A 46 -15.62 7.06 2.05
N PRO A 47 -15.59 5.72 2.02
CA PRO A 47 -14.63 4.95 2.82
C PRO A 47 -13.24 5.56 2.62
N ALA A 48 -12.50 5.77 3.70
CA ALA A 48 -11.11 6.16 3.60
C ALA A 48 -10.43 5.11 2.73
N GLU A 49 -9.76 5.53 1.66
CA GLU A 49 -9.00 4.61 0.82
C GLU A 49 -8.01 3.88 1.74
N ASP A 50 -8.21 2.58 1.90
CA ASP A 50 -7.32 1.73 2.69
C ASP A 50 -6.07 1.48 1.86
N LYS A 51 -5.21 2.50 1.83
CA LYS A 51 -3.98 2.52 1.08
C LYS A 51 -2.79 2.68 2.01
N ARG A 52 -1.87 1.74 1.95
CA ARG A 52 -0.60 1.81 2.66
C ARG A 52 0.56 1.52 1.71
N VAL A 53 1.55 2.42 1.68
CA VAL A 53 2.80 2.24 0.92
C VAL A 53 3.95 2.57 1.85
N LEU A 54 4.92 1.68 1.93
CA LEU A 54 6.11 1.81 2.76
C LEU A 54 7.12 2.77 2.12
N GLU A 55 7.73 3.61 2.94
CA GLU A 55 8.94 4.34 2.56
C GLU A 55 10.06 3.32 2.28
N HIS A 56 10.73 3.48 1.15
CA HIS A 56 11.81 2.59 0.74
C HIS A 56 12.82 3.33 -0.15
N ASP A 57 14.04 2.82 -0.22
CA ASP A 57 15.10 3.34 -1.09
C ASP A 57 15.19 2.48 -2.35
N TYR A 58 14.59 2.95 -3.43
CA TYR A 58 14.65 2.28 -4.72
C TYR A 58 16.04 2.40 -5.35
N GLN A 59 16.55 1.27 -5.82
CA GLN A 59 17.73 1.22 -6.67
C GLN A 59 17.51 0.24 -7.82
N ARG A 60 17.73 0.72 -9.05
CA ARG A 60 17.70 -0.14 -10.22
C ARG A 60 18.79 -1.23 -10.14
N GLN A 61 18.49 -2.43 -10.62
CA GLN A 61 19.49 -3.49 -10.78
C GLN A 61 20.57 -3.08 -11.79
N PRO A 62 21.86 -3.38 -11.54
CA PRO A 62 22.95 -2.95 -12.41
C PRO A 62 23.15 -3.84 -13.64
N ASN A 63 22.54 -5.05 -13.67
CA ASN A 63 22.69 -6.03 -14.74
C ASN A 63 21.53 -7.02 -14.74
N GLY A 64 21.50 -7.94 -15.71
CA GLY A 64 20.37 -8.86 -15.93
C GLY A 64 20.16 -9.95 -14.87
N TYR A 65 21.12 -10.17 -13.96
CA TYR A 65 21.03 -11.23 -12.94
C TYR A 65 21.00 -10.70 -11.50
N TYR A 66 20.83 -9.38 -11.30
CA TYR A 66 20.74 -8.75 -9.97
C TYR A 66 19.31 -8.40 -9.54
N CYS A 67 18.27 -8.96 -10.19
CA CYS A 67 16.89 -8.69 -9.82
C CYS A 67 16.61 -9.08 -8.35
N ALA A 68 16.98 -10.28 -7.92
CA ALA A 68 16.80 -10.70 -6.53
C ALA A 68 17.59 -9.85 -5.52
N PRO A 69 18.89 -9.56 -5.72
CA PRO A 69 19.62 -8.62 -4.86
C PRO A 69 18.98 -7.24 -4.76
N ALA A 70 18.51 -6.69 -5.86
CA ALA A 70 17.89 -5.38 -5.89
C ALA A 70 16.50 -5.38 -5.20
N ALA A 71 15.64 -6.35 -5.53
CA ALA A 71 14.33 -6.49 -4.88
C ALA A 71 14.48 -6.74 -3.36
N THR A 72 15.39 -7.65 -2.96
CA THR A 72 15.66 -7.91 -1.53
C THR A 72 16.16 -6.65 -0.82
N ARG A 73 17.06 -5.86 -1.46
CA ARG A 73 17.50 -4.60 -0.90
C ARG A 73 16.35 -3.60 -0.73
N ILE A 74 15.46 -3.47 -1.73
CA ILE A 74 14.29 -2.58 -1.63
C ILE A 74 13.46 -2.98 -0.40
N ALA A 75 13.16 -4.27 -0.23
CA ALA A 75 12.42 -4.78 0.93
C ALA A 75 13.15 -4.49 2.26
N LEU A 76 14.46 -4.67 2.34
CA LEU A 76 15.26 -4.36 3.54
C LEU A 76 15.18 -2.88 3.92
N THR A 77 15.17 -1.98 2.93
CA THR A 77 15.13 -0.54 3.20
C THR A 77 13.83 -0.06 3.82
N THR A 78 12.73 -0.82 3.71
CA THR A 78 11.48 -0.51 4.41
C THR A 78 11.60 -0.59 5.93
N GLN A 79 12.62 -1.30 6.43
CA GLN A 79 12.95 -1.45 7.84
C GLN A 79 14.21 -0.65 8.26
N GLY A 80 14.72 0.20 7.38
CA GLY A 80 15.90 1.03 7.63
C GLY A 80 17.24 0.35 7.37
N GLU A 81 17.24 -0.91 6.90
CA GLU A 81 18.45 -1.64 6.54
C GLU A 81 18.82 -1.37 5.08
N ALA A 82 19.98 -0.78 4.83
CA ALA A 82 20.38 -0.33 3.50
C ALA A 82 21.73 -0.94 3.03
N PRO A 83 21.88 -2.28 2.99
CA PRO A 83 23.09 -2.89 2.43
C PRO A 83 23.23 -2.58 0.94
N SER A 84 24.44 -2.67 0.41
CA SER A 84 24.63 -2.57 -1.03
C SER A 84 24.05 -3.80 -1.75
N GLN A 85 23.59 -3.64 -3.01
CA GLN A 85 23.14 -4.79 -3.81
C GLN A 85 24.23 -5.88 -3.94
N LYS A 86 25.51 -5.49 -3.96
CA LYS A 86 26.64 -6.44 -3.99
C LYS A 86 26.72 -7.28 -2.72
N GLU A 87 26.49 -6.68 -1.56
CA GLU A 87 26.45 -7.42 -0.28
C GLU A 87 25.26 -8.37 -0.24
N VAL A 88 24.08 -7.91 -0.67
CA VAL A 88 22.89 -8.75 -0.78
C VAL A 88 23.14 -9.91 -1.75
N ALA A 89 23.70 -9.65 -2.93
CA ALA A 89 24.04 -10.67 -3.91
C ALA A 89 24.97 -11.76 -3.33
N ARG A 90 26.01 -11.35 -2.59
CA ARG A 90 26.91 -12.29 -1.91
C ARG A 90 26.18 -13.15 -0.87
N LYS A 91 25.28 -12.54 -0.08
CA LYS A 91 24.48 -13.23 0.92
C LYS A 91 23.49 -14.21 0.29
N LEU A 92 22.83 -13.81 -0.80
CA LEU A 92 21.91 -14.65 -1.57
C LEU A 92 22.64 -15.82 -2.27
N GLY A 93 23.93 -15.69 -2.57
CA GLY A 93 24.65 -16.62 -3.43
C GLY A 93 24.32 -16.40 -4.91
N THR A 94 23.97 -15.18 -5.30
CA THR A 94 23.63 -14.83 -6.69
C THR A 94 24.81 -15.09 -7.62
N THR A 95 24.54 -15.77 -8.73
CA THR A 95 25.50 -16.05 -9.81
C THR A 95 25.13 -15.27 -11.08
N VAL A 96 25.82 -15.53 -12.19
CA VAL A 96 25.45 -14.99 -13.51
C VAL A 96 24.11 -15.56 -14.02
N ASP A 97 23.64 -16.68 -13.45
CA ASP A 97 22.34 -17.28 -13.74
C ASP A 97 21.22 -16.75 -12.82
N GLY A 98 21.56 -15.82 -11.91
CA GLY A 98 20.64 -15.19 -10.97
C GLY A 98 20.67 -15.81 -9.57
N THR A 99 19.51 -15.77 -8.89
CA THR A 99 19.23 -16.35 -7.56
C THR A 99 18.17 -17.43 -7.71
N ASP A 100 18.44 -18.63 -7.18
CA ASP A 100 17.66 -19.83 -7.52
C ASP A 100 16.24 -19.85 -6.95
N SER A 101 16.04 -19.39 -5.70
CA SER A 101 14.73 -19.53 -5.05
C SER A 101 14.43 -18.46 -4.00
N VAL A 102 13.15 -18.35 -3.65
CA VAL A 102 12.66 -17.49 -2.55
C VAL A 102 13.17 -17.94 -1.17
N ASP A 103 13.61 -19.17 -1.01
CA ASP A 103 14.21 -19.60 0.26
C ASP A 103 15.49 -18.83 0.57
N GLN A 104 16.25 -18.44 -0.48
CA GLN A 104 17.45 -17.61 -0.33
C GLN A 104 17.08 -16.19 0.06
N THR A 105 16.02 -15.60 -0.52
CA THR A 105 15.55 -14.26 -0.15
C THR A 105 15.02 -14.25 1.27
N THR A 106 14.19 -15.20 1.68
CA THR A 106 13.71 -15.35 3.06
C THR A 106 14.85 -15.46 4.06
N ARG A 107 15.85 -16.31 3.76
CA ARG A 107 17.02 -16.49 4.63
C ARG A 107 17.79 -15.17 4.81
N VAL A 108 18.05 -14.43 3.73
CA VAL A 108 18.82 -13.18 3.78
C VAL A 108 18.02 -12.07 4.46
N LEU A 109 16.72 -11.97 4.19
CA LEU A 109 15.83 -11.03 4.88
C LEU A 109 15.88 -11.28 6.39
N ASN A 110 15.68 -12.51 6.85
CA ASN A 110 15.75 -12.87 8.26
C ASN A 110 17.14 -12.64 8.89
N GLU A 111 18.22 -12.93 8.15
CA GLU A 111 19.59 -12.70 8.63
C GLU A 111 19.86 -11.22 8.90
N VAL A 112 19.35 -10.32 8.06
CA VAL A 112 19.61 -8.89 8.16
C VAL A 112 18.67 -8.21 9.15
N THR A 113 17.40 -8.60 9.19
CA THR A 113 16.37 -7.92 10.03
C THR A 113 16.17 -8.57 11.40
N GLY A 114 16.76 -9.75 11.62
CA GLY A 114 16.57 -10.50 12.87
C GLY A 114 15.36 -11.43 12.88
N GLY A 115 14.69 -11.63 11.75
CA GLY A 115 13.57 -12.57 11.61
C GLY A 115 12.26 -11.93 11.11
N GLY A 116 11.21 -12.74 11.09
CA GLY A 116 9.85 -12.31 10.76
C GLY A 116 9.44 -12.55 9.32
N TYR A 117 10.28 -13.16 8.48
CA TYR A 117 9.95 -13.54 7.12
C TYR A 117 9.75 -15.04 6.97
N GLU A 118 8.74 -15.42 6.22
CA GLU A 118 8.45 -16.80 5.84
C GLU A 118 8.45 -16.97 4.32
N THR A 119 8.75 -18.20 3.87
CA THR A 119 8.65 -18.56 2.46
C THR A 119 7.29 -19.16 2.18
N THR A 120 6.55 -18.60 1.23
CA THR A 120 5.36 -19.22 0.65
C THR A 120 5.63 -19.62 -0.79
N LYS A 121 5.49 -20.91 -1.11
CA LYS A 121 5.65 -21.48 -2.47
C LYS A 121 4.30 -21.76 -3.09
N ILE A 122 4.18 -21.46 -4.38
CA ILE A 122 3.05 -21.84 -5.22
C ILE A 122 3.59 -22.76 -6.29
N SER A 123 3.14 -24.02 -6.32
CA SER A 123 3.67 -25.04 -7.22
C SER A 123 2.88 -25.17 -8.52
N GLU A 124 1.69 -24.63 -8.55
CA GLU A 124 0.77 -24.67 -9.68
C GLU A 124 1.19 -23.69 -10.78
N GLU A 125 0.67 -23.88 -12.00
CA GLU A 125 0.89 -22.96 -13.13
C GLU A 125 0.13 -21.63 -12.98
N THR A 126 -0.97 -21.64 -12.24
CA THR A 126 -1.74 -20.48 -11.86
C THR A 126 -2.10 -20.58 -10.39
N ALA A 127 -2.22 -19.46 -9.70
CA ALA A 127 -2.59 -19.43 -8.30
C ALA A 127 -4.06 -19.83 -8.12
N LYS A 128 -4.33 -20.66 -7.11
CA LYS A 128 -5.70 -20.95 -6.68
C LYS A 128 -6.28 -19.79 -5.86
N PRO A 129 -7.61 -19.65 -5.80
CA PRO A 129 -8.24 -18.58 -5.01
C PRO A 129 -7.73 -18.50 -3.57
N GLU A 130 -7.57 -19.64 -2.88
CA GLU A 130 -7.06 -19.68 -1.52
C GLU A 130 -5.58 -19.27 -1.40
N GLN A 131 -4.79 -19.39 -2.47
CA GLN A 131 -3.40 -18.94 -2.53
C GLN A 131 -3.34 -17.43 -2.78
N VAL A 132 -4.27 -16.86 -3.56
CA VAL A 132 -4.45 -15.43 -3.74
C VAL A 132 -4.90 -14.78 -2.42
N ASP A 133 -5.88 -15.38 -1.74
CA ASP A 133 -6.34 -14.88 -0.43
C ASP A 133 -5.21 -14.91 0.61
N LYS A 134 -4.38 -15.96 0.59
CA LYS A 134 -3.19 -16.02 1.46
C LYS A 134 -2.17 -14.94 1.10
N LEU A 135 -1.86 -14.76 -0.18
CA LEU A 135 -0.94 -13.71 -0.64
C LEU A 135 -1.42 -12.32 -0.17
N ARG A 136 -2.72 -12.04 -0.33
CA ARG A 136 -3.34 -10.79 0.13
C ARG A 136 -3.15 -10.59 1.63
N ALA A 137 -3.46 -11.61 2.43
CA ALA A 137 -3.32 -11.55 3.89
C ALA A 137 -1.85 -11.35 4.30
N ASP A 138 -0.92 -12.11 3.71
CA ASP A 138 0.50 -12.02 4.02
C ASP A 138 1.10 -10.66 3.64
N VAL A 139 0.69 -10.07 2.50
CA VAL A 139 1.13 -8.73 2.08
C VAL A 139 0.61 -7.66 3.04
N ILE A 140 -0.66 -7.73 3.43
CA ILE A 140 -1.24 -6.79 4.41
C ILE A 140 -0.47 -6.89 5.73
N GLU A 141 -0.27 -8.10 6.27
CA GLU A 141 0.45 -8.32 7.52
C GLU A 141 1.89 -7.79 7.43
N ALA A 142 2.61 -8.12 6.37
CA ALA A 142 3.99 -7.68 6.18
C ALA A 142 4.08 -6.15 6.11
N VAL A 143 3.27 -5.51 5.26
CA VAL A 143 3.26 -4.05 5.08
C VAL A 143 2.85 -3.34 6.37
N ASP A 144 1.87 -3.86 7.11
CA ASP A 144 1.44 -3.32 8.40
C ASP A 144 2.56 -3.40 9.46
N ALA A 145 3.38 -4.44 9.37
CA ALA A 145 4.59 -4.60 10.18
C ALA A 145 5.83 -3.89 9.60
N LYS A 146 5.65 -3.05 8.56
CA LYS A 146 6.73 -2.31 7.85
C LYS A 146 7.74 -3.21 7.14
N ARG A 147 7.33 -4.39 6.73
CA ARG A 147 8.15 -5.33 5.94
C ARG A 147 7.75 -5.28 4.46
N GLY A 148 8.70 -5.02 3.57
CA GLY A 148 8.52 -5.24 2.14
C GLY A 148 8.55 -6.73 1.82
N VAL A 149 7.69 -7.19 0.92
CA VAL A 149 7.63 -8.58 0.46
C VAL A 149 8.51 -8.75 -0.79
N VAL A 150 9.23 -9.86 -0.89
CA VAL A 150 10.02 -10.19 -2.10
C VAL A 150 9.34 -11.32 -2.86
N ALA A 151 8.95 -11.05 -4.09
CA ALA A 151 8.26 -11.99 -4.97
C ALA A 151 9.16 -12.47 -6.11
N ASN A 152 9.20 -13.79 -6.34
CA ASN A 152 9.82 -14.41 -7.50
C ASN A 152 8.73 -14.69 -8.54
N THR A 153 8.89 -14.15 -9.73
CA THR A 153 7.88 -14.17 -10.80
C THR A 153 8.39 -14.92 -12.02
N ILE A 154 7.49 -15.40 -12.88
CA ILE A 154 7.83 -16.01 -14.17
C ILE A 154 6.74 -15.71 -15.21
N GLY A 155 7.14 -15.57 -16.47
CA GLY A 155 6.19 -15.27 -17.56
C GLY A 155 5.91 -13.78 -17.69
N THR A 156 4.67 -13.41 -17.92
CA THR A 156 4.26 -12.01 -18.10
C THR A 156 3.20 -11.62 -17.10
N GLY A 157 3.52 -10.70 -16.18
CA GLY A 157 2.53 -10.01 -15.36
C GLY A 157 1.86 -8.90 -16.16
N VAL A 158 0.66 -8.49 -15.72
CA VAL A 158 -0.06 -7.35 -16.29
C VAL A 158 -0.52 -6.45 -15.15
N ASP A 159 -0.15 -5.19 -15.20
CA ASP A 159 -0.50 -4.23 -14.16
C ASP A 159 -1.95 -3.71 -14.28
N THR A 160 -2.40 -2.87 -13.35
CA THR A 160 -3.77 -2.32 -13.34
C THR A 160 -4.05 -1.34 -14.48
N THR A 161 -3.03 -0.89 -15.20
CA THR A 161 -3.19 -0.05 -16.40
C THR A 161 -3.27 -0.88 -17.68
N GLY A 162 -3.00 -2.18 -17.59
CA GLY A 162 -2.94 -3.12 -18.71
C GLY A 162 -1.55 -3.23 -19.35
N GLU A 163 -0.52 -2.61 -18.74
CA GLU A 163 0.86 -2.71 -19.25
C GLU A 163 1.46 -4.09 -18.92
N PRO A 164 2.07 -4.78 -19.89
CA PRO A 164 2.69 -6.07 -19.67
C PRO A 164 4.13 -5.94 -19.17
N HIS A 165 4.48 -6.76 -18.19
CA HIS A 165 5.83 -6.91 -17.62
C HIS A 165 6.38 -8.30 -17.95
N PRO A 166 7.08 -8.49 -19.10
CA PRO A 166 7.50 -9.80 -19.57
C PRO A 166 8.85 -10.21 -19.02
N PHE A 167 8.87 -11.30 -18.22
CA PHE A 167 10.09 -11.94 -17.70
C PHE A 167 10.01 -13.47 -17.87
N PRO A 168 10.09 -13.98 -19.11
CA PRO A 168 9.93 -15.41 -19.39
C PRO A 168 10.99 -16.29 -18.72
N GLY A 169 12.16 -15.75 -18.38
CA GLY A 169 13.22 -16.44 -17.65
C GLY A 169 13.10 -16.37 -16.12
N GLY A 170 12.09 -15.64 -15.62
CA GLY A 170 11.92 -15.34 -14.20
C GLY A 170 12.50 -13.99 -13.81
N HIS A 171 11.96 -13.43 -12.72
CA HIS A 171 12.33 -12.13 -12.21
C HIS A 171 12.03 -12.02 -10.71
N TYR A 172 12.63 -11.06 -10.03
CA TYR A 172 12.32 -10.73 -8.66
C TYR A 172 11.88 -9.27 -8.55
N VAL A 173 10.76 -9.07 -7.87
CA VAL A 173 10.22 -7.74 -7.55
C VAL A 173 10.00 -7.60 -6.05
N SER A 174 9.84 -6.37 -5.56
CA SER A 174 9.44 -6.12 -4.18
C SER A 174 8.00 -5.59 -4.14
N VAL A 175 7.16 -6.10 -3.25
CA VAL A 175 5.86 -5.52 -2.94
C VAL A 175 6.03 -4.62 -1.72
N VAL A 176 5.72 -3.35 -1.88
CA VAL A 176 5.99 -2.30 -0.88
C VAL A 176 4.73 -1.61 -0.38
N GLY A 177 3.56 -2.10 -0.74
CA GLY A 177 2.30 -1.53 -0.30
C GLY A 177 1.08 -2.23 -0.86
N TYR A 178 -0.08 -1.82 -0.37
CA TYR A 178 -1.38 -2.29 -0.85
C TYR A 178 -2.41 -1.15 -0.84
N ARG A 179 -3.52 -1.36 -1.52
CA ARG A 179 -4.75 -0.56 -1.45
C ARG A 179 -5.99 -1.44 -1.65
N ASP A 180 -7.16 -0.87 -1.43
CA ASP A 180 -8.45 -1.54 -1.61
C ASP A 180 -8.52 -2.89 -0.84
N GLY A 181 -8.15 -2.86 0.47
CA GLY A 181 -8.14 -4.06 1.28
C GLY A 181 -7.16 -5.14 0.82
N GLY A 182 -6.11 -4.78 0.07
CA GLY A 182 -5.12 -5.69 -0.49
C GLY A 182 -5.48 -6.28 -1.85
N GLU A 183 -6.61 -5.87 -2.46
CA GLU A 183 -6.96 -6.29 -3.82
C GLU A 183 -5.98 -5.76 -4.87
N GLU A 184 -5.27 -4.66 -4.56
CA GLU A 184 -4.19 -4.15 -5.38
C GLU A 184 -2.90 -3.95 -4.57
N MET A 185 -1.79 -4.39 -5.14
CA MET A 185 -0.48 -4.39 -4.53
C MET A 185 0.47 -3.45 -5.25
N LYS A 186 1.24 -2.65 -4.49
CA LYS A 186 2.25 -1.76 -5.05
C LYS A 186 3.55 -2.50 -5.26
N VAL A 187 3.90 -2.73 -6.51
CA VAL A 187 5.16 -3.36 -6.92
C VAL A 187 6.24 -2.31 -7.11
N ALA A 188 7.42 -2.54 -6.54
CA ALA A 188 8.67 -1.86 -6.84
C ALA A 188 9.55 -2.84 -7.64
N ASP A 189 9.66 -2.58 -8.94
CA ASP A 189 10.38 -3.43 -9.88
C ASP A 189 11.78 -2.88 -10.16
N PRO A 190 12.85 -3.59 -9.81
CA PRO A 190 14.21 -3.08 -9.97
C PRO A 190 14.69 -3.02 -11.44
N TYR A 191 13.94 -3.55 -12.38
CA TYR A 191 14.27 -3.52 -13.81
C TYR A 191 13.45 -2.48 -14.58
N ASP A 192 12.17 -2.29 -14.20
CA ASP A 192 11.23 -1.44 -14.91
C ASP A 192 11.66 0.04 -14.92
N PRO A 193 11.64 0.75 -16.05
CA PRO A 193 11.94 2.18 -16.09
C PRO A 193 10.91 3.03 -15.34
N GLU A 194 9.65 2.59 -15.22
CA GLU A 194 8.63 3.24 -14.41
C GLU A 194 8.83 2.99 -12.90
N GLN A 195 9.65 2.02 -12.52
CA GLN A 195 10.05 1.66 -11.16
C GLN A 195 8.92 1.09 -10.27
N HIS A 196 7.71 1.62 -10.40
CA HIS A 196 6.58 1.27 -9.55
C HIS A 196 5.28 1.24 -10.33
N TYR A 197 4.51 0.17 -10.14
CA TYR A 197 3.16 0.04 -10.68
C TYR A 197 2.23 -0.63 -9.67
N TRP A 198 0.92 -0.62 -9.93
CA TRP A 198 -0.07 -1.35 -9.17
C TRP A 198 -0.45 -2.62 -9.94
N MET A 199 -0.58 -3.72 -9.24
CA MET A 199 -1.01 -4.99 -9.81
C MET A 199 -2.09 -5.58 -8.91
N SER A 200 -3.16 -6.15 -9.49
CA SER A 200 -4.16 -6.85 -8.70
C SER A 200 -3.56 -8.12 -8.09
N ASP A 201 -4.09 -8.53 -6.95
CA ASP A 201 -3.61 -9.68 -6.20
C ASP A 201 -3.72 -11.00 -6.99
N ASP A 202 -4.78 -11.18 -7.79
CA ASP A 202 -4.95 -12.32 -8.68
C ASP A 202 -3.86 -12.36 -9.78
N LYS A 203 -3.55 -11.21 -10.40
CA LYS A 203 -2.49 -11.12 -11.41
C LYS A 203 -1.10 -11.33 -10.82
N LEU A 204 -0.85 -10.77 -9.64
CA LEU A 204 0.41 -11.03 -8.94
C LEU A 204 0.47 -12.50 -8.50
N GLY A 205 -0.62 -13.09 -8.00
CA GLY A 205 -0.71 -14.49 -7.65
C GLY A 205 -0.35 -15.41 -8.81
N ASP A 206 -0.92 -15.17 -9.98
CA ASP A 206 -0.60 -15.90 -11.21
C ASP A 206 0.86 -15.69 -11.65
N TRP A 207 1.39 -14.49 -11.51
CA TRP A 207 2.76 -14.17 -11.94
C TRP A 207 3.83 -14.80 -11.05
N ILE A 208 3.53 -15.07 -9.76
CA ILE A 208 4.39 -15.78 -8.82
C ILE A 208 4.13 -17.29 -8.77
N ALA A 209 3.14 -17.78 -9.51
CA ALA A 209 2.88 -19.20 -9.66
C ALA A 209 4.13 -19.94 -10.19
N GLN A 210 4.32 -21.20 -9.80
CA GLN A 210 5.55 -21.98 -10.01
C GLN A 210 6.80 -21.44 -9.28
N ARG A 211 6.64 -20.39 -8.47
CA ARG A 211 7.74 -19.74 -7.74
C ARG A 211 7.35 -19.54 -6.27
N GLY A 212 6.95 -18.32 -5.90
CA GLY A 212 6.55 -17.96 -4.55
C GLY A 212 7.11 -16.61 -4.10
N TYR A 213 7.01 -16.36 -2.79
CA TYR A 213 7.41 -15.08 -2.19
C TYR A 213 7.93 -15.25 -0.76
N SER A 214 8.59 -14.19 -0.27
CA SER A 214 9.05 -14.02 1.13
C SER A 214 8.27 -12.86 1.74
N SER A 215 7.44 -13.12 2.77
CA SER A 215 6.62 -12.14 3.47
C SER A 215 6.90 -12.09 4.95
#